data_5875336ef86875f2402bfdf96b903aac
#
_entry.id   5875336ef86875f2402bfdf96b903aac
#
_cell.length_a   1.000
_cell.length_b   1.000
_cell.length_c   1.000
_cell.angle_alpha   90.00
_cell.angle_beta   90.00
_cell.angle_gamma   90.00
#
_symmetry.space_group_name_H-M   'P 1'
#
loop_
_entity.id
_entity.type
_entity.pdbx_description
1 polymer ?
#
loop_
_entity_poly.entity_id
_entity_poly.type
_entity_poly.pdbx_seq_one_letter_code
_entity_poly.pdbx_strand_id
1 'polypeptide(L)'
;MSVANPLRKSIKCVILDLDGTLLNTDGIVCNVLKVSLGKYGKEWDGRETLQIAGKTPFEAASAVVEDYGLPCSPIEFISEISPLFSDQWCNIKALPGANRLIKHLKSNGVPMVLASNSPRESIDAKISFHDGWKDSFSVIIGGDEVRTAKPSPDIFFEAARRLCMEPSSCLVIEDSLPGVTAGKAAEMEVVAVPSLPKQSHLFTAADEVINSLLDLQLEKWGLPPFTDWVEGTLPVDPWYIGGPVIKGFGRGSKVLGIPTANLSTKDYSDLLSEHPAGVYFGWAGLSARGIFKMVMSIGWNPYFSNKEKTIEPWLLHEFSEDFYGEELRLVIVGYIRPEENFPSLESLIAKIHEDRRVAERALDLPMYSSHKNDAYLRSS
;
A
#
# COMPACT_ATOMS: atom_id res chain seq x y z
N MET A 1 23.23 -25.91 -22.50
CA MET A 1 21.90 -26.02 -23.10
C MET A 1 21.04 -24.94 -22.44
N SER A 2 20.73 -23.88 -23.19
CA SER A 2 19.88 -22.79 -22.72
C SER A 2 18.47 -23.33 -22.57
N VAL A 3 17.95 -23.38 -21.35
CA VAL A 3 16.54 -23.66 -21.07
C VAL A 3 15.76 -22.49 -21.66
N ALA A 4 15.04 -22.74 -22.76
CA ALA A 4 14.14 -21.77 -23.35
C ALA A 4 13.10 -21.39 -22.27
N ASN A 5 13.16 -20.12 -21.83
CA ASN A 5 12.13 -19.53 -20.96
C ASN A 5 10.79 -19.69 -21.72
N PRO A 6 9.73 -20.27 -21.12
CA PRO A 6 8.45 -20.35 -21.79
C PRO A 6 8.04 -18.94 -22.19
N LEU A 7 7.59 -18.78 -23.44
CA LEU A 7 7.11 -17.51 -24.00
C LEU A 7 6.17 -16.83 -22.99
N ARG A 8 6.69 -15.83 -22.26
CA ARG A 8 5.85 -15.01 -21.37
C ARG A 8 4.77 -14.38 -22.25
N LYS A 9 3.53 -14.54 -21.86
CA LYS A 9 2.40 -13.86 -22.49
C LYS A 9 2.73 -12.38 -22.53
N SER A 10 2.69 -11.77 -23.70
CA SER A 10 2.96 -10.33 -23.84
C SER A 10 1.72 -9.56 -23.40
N ILE A 11 1.74 -9.00 -22.22
CA ILE A 11 0.67 -8.11 -21.74
C ILE A 11 0.64 -6.83 -22.57
N LYS A 12 -0.55 -6.41 -22.96
CA LYS A 12 -0.78 -5.22 -23.79
C LYS A 12 -1.64 -4.16 -23.11
N CYS A 13 -2.36 -4.49 -22.05
CA CYS A 13 -3.12 -3.55 -21.26
C CYS A 13 -3.13 -3.95 -19.77
N VAL A 14 -3.38 -2.97 -18.91
CA VAL A 14 -3.49 -3.17 -17.47
C VAL A 14 -4.89 -2.78 -17.02
N ILE A 15 -5.53 -3.66 -16.26
CA ILE A 15 -6.83 -3.43 -15.65
C ILE A 15 -6.62 -3.28 -14.16
N LEU A 16 -7.00 -2.12 -13.63
CA LEU A 16 -6.76 -1.72 -12.26
C LEU A 16 -8.08 -1.70 -11.48
N ASP A 17 -8.11 -2.35 -10.35
CA ASP A 17 -9.15 -2.09 -9.36
C ASP A 17 -8.89 -0.73 -8.69
N LEU A 18 -9.88 -0.20 -7.98
CA LEU A 18 -9.84 1.13 -7.37
C LEU A 18 -9.66 1.08 -5.86
N ASP A 19 -10.65 0.49 -5.17
CA ASP A 19 -10.82 0.59 -3.72
C ASP A 19 -9.93 -0.45 -3.01
N GLY A 20 -8.93 0.00 -2.27
CA GLY A 20 -7.92 -0.88 -1.66
C GLY A 20 -6.71 -1.18 -2.57
N THR A 21 -6.85 -0.95 -3.89
CA THR A 21 -5.77 -1.14 -4.87
C THR A 21 -5.05 0.18 -5.22
N LEU A 22 -5.79 1.17 -5.69
CA LEU A 22 -5.26 2.49 -6.04
C LEU A 22 -5.53 3.55 -4.97
N LEU A 23 -6.64 3.44 -4.27
CA LEU A 23 -7.09 4.38 -3.25
C LEU A 23 -7.18 3.72 -1.87
N ASN A 24 -6.70 4.44 -0.85
CA ASN A 24 -6.82 4.02 0.55
C ASN A 24 -8.24 4.28 1.06
N THR A 25 -9.17 3.42 0.70
CA THR A 25 -10.58 3.54 1.11
C THR A 25 -10.89 2.82 2.42
N ASP A 26 -10.07 1.88 2.86
CA ASP A 26 -10.30 1.06 4.06
C ASP A 26 -10.43 1.91 5.33
N GLY A 27 -9.57 2.92 5.50
CA GLY A 27 -9.63 3.84 6.64
C GLY A 27 -10.96 4.61 6.71
N ILE A 28 -11.45 5.06 5.55
CA ILE A 28 -12.75 5.76 5.46
C ILE A 28 -13.89 4.82 5.76
N VAL A 29 -13.87 3.60 5.19
CA VAL A 29 -14.89 2.56 5.47
C VAL A 29 -14.96 2.28 6.96
N CYS A 30 -13.81 2.04 7.62
CA CYS A 30 -13.75 1.81 9.06
C CYS A 30 -14.33 2.97 9.86
N ASN A 31 -14.02 4.22 9.51
CA ASN A 31 -14.51 5.40 10.22
C ASN A 31 -16.02 5.58 10.05
N VAL A 32 -16.53 5.45 8.84
CA VAL A 32 -17.97 5.54 8.56
C VAL A 32 -18.72 4.45 9.31
N LEU A 33 -18.23 3.21 9.30
CA LEU A 33 -18.87 2.10 10.03
C LEU A 33 -18.84 2.30 11.54
N LYS A 34 -17.73 2.79 12.12
CA LYS A 34 -17.66 3.14 13.54
C LYS A 34 -18.73 4.17 13.94
N VAL A 35 -18.84 5.25 13.16
CA VAL A 35 -19.82 6.31 13.41
C VAL A 35 -21.25 5.78 13.28
N SER A 36 -21.53 5.02 12.21
CA SER A 36 -22.89 4.51 11.93
C SER A 36 -23.33 3.47 12.94
N LEU A 37 -22.47 2.48 13.24
CA LEU A 37 -22.77 1.46 14.25
C LEU A 37 -22.95 2.04 15.65
N GLY A 38 -22.20 3.10 15.99
CA GLY A 38 -22.36 3.83 17.25
C GLY A 38 -23.78 4.38 17.47
N LYS A 39 -24.50 4.76 16.41
CA LYS A 39 -25.90 5.19 16.49
C LYS A 39 -26.86 4.08 16.94
N TYR A 40 -26.49 2.83 16.65
CA TYR A 40 -27.22 1.62 17.04
C TYR A 40 -26.69 1.02 18.35
N GLY A 41 -25.79 1.72 19.06
CA GLY A 41 -25.17 1.21 20.29
C GLY A 41 -24.25 0.00 20.05
N LYS A 42 -23.73 -0.15 18.85
CA LYS A 42 -22.78 -1.20 18.46
C LYS A 42 -21.38 -0.61 18.29
N GLU A 43 -20.36 -1.45 18.50
CA GLU A 43 -18.96 -1.08 18.32
C GLU A 43 -18.37 -1.87 17.15
N TRP A 44 -17.73 -1.15 16.21
CA TRP A 44 -16.99 -1.76 15.10
C TRP A 44 -15.68 -2.36 15.63
N ASP A 45 -15.51 -3.66 15.52
CA ASP A 45 -14.33 -4.38 15.96
C ASP A 45 -13.43 -4.89 14.80
N GLY A 46 -13.82 -4.62 13.56
CA GLY A 46 -13.05 -4.96 12.35
C GLY A 46 -13.12 -6.42 11.93
N ARG A 47 -13.95 -7.26 12.59
CA ARG A 47 -14.06 -8.69 12.27
C ARG A 47 -14.57 -8.96 10.85
N GLU A 48 -15.44 -8.08 10.35
CA GLU A 48 -16.09 -8.21 9.05
C GLU A 48 -15.27 -7.60 7.89
N THR A 49 -14.09 -7.04 8.16
CA THR A 49 -13.29 -6.36 7.13
C THR A 49 -13.04 -7.29 5.92
N LEU A 50 -12.73 -8.57 6.16
CA LEU A 50 -12.61 -9.57 5.11
C LEU A 50 -13.90 -9.88 4.36
N GLN A 51 -15.04 -9.76 5.04
CA GLN A 51 -16.32 -10.07 4.45
C GLN A 51 -16.85 -8.96 3.56
N ILE A 52 -16.35 -7.73 3.73
CA ILE A 52 -16.80 -6.56 2.95
C ILE A 52 -15.81 -6.14 1.85
N ALA A 53 -14.52 -6.48 1.99
CA ALA A 53 -13.50 -6.12 1.00
C ALA A 53 -13.82 -6.68 -0.40
N GLY A 54 -13.78 -5.82 -1.40
CA GLY A 54 -14.04 -6.16 -2.81
C GLY A 54 -15.50 -6.49 -3.16
N LYS A 55 -16.45 -6.36 -2.21
CA LYS A 55 -17.87 -6.59 -2.46
C LYS A 55 -18.59 -5.36 -3.02
N THR A 56 -19.78 -5.60 -3.57
CA THR A 56 -20.69 -4.51 -3.90
C THR A 56 -21.19 -3.80 -2.64
N PRO A 57 -21.64 -2.52 -2.72
CA PRO A 57 -22.23 -1.83 -1.57
C PRO A 57 -23.37 -2.58 -0.90
N PHE A 58 -24.20 -3.28 -1.70
CA PHE A 58 -25.31 -4.05 -1.18
C PHE A 58 -24.87 -5.30 -0.40
N GLU A 59 -23.89 -6.03 -0.92
CA GLU A 59 -23.35 -7.22 -0.25
C GLU A 59 -22.61 -6.85 1.03
N ALA A 60 -21.85 -5.75 1.01
CA ALA A 60 -21.15 -5.24 2.18
C ALA A 60 -22.13 -4.79 3.27
N ALA A 61 -23.17 -4.02 2.89
CA ALA A 61 -24.22 -3.59 3.83
C ALA A 61 -25.00 -4.78 4.38
N SER A 62 -25.30 -5.79 3.55
CA SER A 62 -25.99 -6.99 4.00
C SER A 62 -25.20 -7.73 5.08
N ALA A 63 -23.89 -7.89 4.87
CA ALA A 63 -23.02 -8.52 5.87
C ALA A 63 -23.02 -7.73 7.19
N VAL A 64 -22.87 -6.41 7.15
CA VAL A 64 -22.84 -5.56 8.35
C VAL A 64 -24.20 -5.61 9.09
N VAL A 65 -25.32 -5.49 8.37
CA VAL A 65 -26.67 -5.54 8.97
C VAL A 65 -26.90 -6.89 9.66
N GLU A 66 -26.50 -7.99 9.02
CA GLU A 66 -26.66 -9.34 9.58
C GLU A 66 -25.76 -9.56 10.80
N ASP A 67 -24.45 -9.27 10.68
CA ASP A 67 -23.46 -9.57 11.72
C ASP A 67 -23.67 -8.74 13.00
N TYR A 68 -24.15 -7.51 12.86
CA TYR A 68 -24.46 -6.64 14.01
C TYR A 68 -25.91 -6.70 14.45
N GLY A 69 -26.79 -7.42 13.73
CA GLY A 69 -28.22 -7.52 14.01
C GLY A 69 -28.89 -6.16 14.02
N LEU A 70 -28.65 -5.33 12.98
CA LEU A 70 -29.21 -3.98 12.91
C LEU A 70 -30.71 -4.04 12.59
N PRO A 71 -31.51 -3.13 13.16
CA PRO A 71 -32.97 -3.09 12.98
C PRO A 71 -33.39 -2.39 11.67
N CYS A 72 -32.60 -2.47 10.63
CA CYS A 72 -32.83 -1.87 9.31
C CYS A 72 -32.50 -2.86 8.19
N SER A 73 -33.04 -2.61 7.00
CA SER A 73 -32.63 -3.34 5.80
C SER A 73 -31.28 -2.87 5.26
N PRO A 74 -30.58 -3.70 4.47
CA PRO A 74 -29.33 -3.27 3.80
C PRO A 74 -29.49 -1.99 2.97
N ILE A 75 -30.64 -1.80 2.31
CA ILE A 75 -30.91 -0.61 1.48
C ILE A 75 -31.06 0.63 2.36
N GLU A 76 -31.77 0.52 3.48
CA GLU A 76 -31.89 1.63 4.45
C GLU A 76 -30.53 1.98 5.04
N PHE A 77 -29.73 0.97 5.39
CA PHE A 77 -28.38 1.19 5.90
C PHE A 77 -27.48 1.89 4.86
N ILE A 78 -27.51 1.46 3.59
CA ILE A 78 -26.78 2.15 2.50
C ILE A 78 -27.21 3.61 2.40
N SER A 79 -28.52 3.87 2.43
CA SER A 79 -29.05 5.25 2.34
C SER A 79 -28.59 6.13 3.50
N GLU A 80 -28.41 5.56 4.69
CA GLU A 80 -27.89 6.26 5.86
C GLU A 80 -26.39 6.57 5.75
N ILE A 81 -25.57 5.60 5.27
CA ILE A 81 -24.13 5.76 5.26
C ILE A 81 -23.58 6.47 4.01
N SER A 82 -24.32 6.46 2.89
CA SER A 82 -23.87 7.06 1.63
C SER A 82 -23.47 8.53 1.75
N PRO A 83 -24.19 9.42 2.43
CA PRO A 83 -23.77 10.80 2.64
C PRO A 83 -22.46 10.90 3.42
N LEU A 84 -22.26 10.04 4.43
CA LEU A 84 -21.05 10.02 5.24
C LEU A 84 -19.81 9.64 4.41
N PHE A 85 -19.98 8.75 3.43
CA PHE A 85 -18.93 8.43 2.48
C PHE A 85 -18.64 9.62 1.55
N SER A 86 -19.68 10.21 0.97
CA SER A 86 -19.54 11.33 0.01
C SER A 86 -18.75 12.51 0.60
N ASP A 87 -18.99 12.81 1.88
CA ASP A 87 -18.28 13.86 2.62
C ASP A 87 -16.78 13.56 2.82
N GLN A 88 -16.37 12.31 2.68
CA GLN A 88 -14.98 11.85 2.88
C GLN A 88 -14.20 11.69 1.59
N TRP A 89 -14.84 11.68 0.39
CA TRP A 89 -14.12 11.43 -0.87
C TRP A 89 -12.99 12.40 -1.13
N CYS A 90 -13.09 13.66 -0.70
CA CYS A 90 -12.02 14.65 -0.84
C CYS A 90 -10.77 14.32 0.02
N ASN A 91 -10.88 13.45 0.99
CA ASN A 91 -9.80 13.05 1.88
C ASN A 91 -9.12 11.74 1.47
N ILE A 92 -9.65 11.06 0.43
CA ILE A 92 -9.05 9.80 -0.04
C ILE A 92 -7.66 10.06 -0.60
N LYS A 93 -6.68 9.32 -0.09
CA LYS A 93 -5.32 9.35 -0.59
C LYS A 93 -5.07 8.20 -1.56
N ALA A 94 -4.24 8.46 -2.57
CA ALA A 94 -3.70 7.42 -3.42
C ALA A 94 -2.76 6.52 -2.61
N LEU A 95 -2.88 5.21 -2.80
CA LEU A 95 -1.97 4.24 -2.19
C LEU A 95 -0.54 4.39 -2.76
N PRO A 96 0.50 4.07 -1.97
CA PRO A 96 1.89 4.17 -2.41
C PRO A 96 2.14 3.42 -3.71
N GLY A 97 2.67 4.12 -4.71
CA GLY A 97 2.92 3.58 -6.04
C GLY A 97 1.79 3.79 -7.05
N ALA A 98 0.56 4.12 -6.64
CA ALA A 98 -0.58 4.29 -7.55
C ALA A 98 -0.35 5.41 -8.58
N ASN A 99 0.00 6.62 -8.12
CA ASN A 99 0.33 7.75 -9.01
C ASN A 99 1.51 7.44 -9.93
N ARG A 100 2.54 6.77 -9.38
CA ARG A 100 3.72 6.31 -10.12
C ARG A 100 3.33 5.37 -11.25
N LEU A 101 2.53 4.35 -10.96
CA LEU A 101 2.06 3.35 -11.91
C LEU A 101 1.23 3.99 -13.03
N ILE A 102 0.22 4.77 -12.67
CA ILE A 102 -0.68 5.44 -13.64
C ILE A 102 0.13 6.35 -14.57
N LYS A 103 1.00 7.20 -14.01
CA LYS A 103 1.84 8.12 -14.79
C LYS A 103 2.78 7.35 -15.72
N HIS A 104 3.40 6.26 -15.23
CA HIS A 104 4.33 5.46 -16.01
C HIS A 104 3.65 4.76 -17.19
N LEU A 105 2.53 4.07 -16.95
CA LEU A 105 1.78 3.39 -17.99
C LEU A 105 1.25 4.37 -19.04
N LYS A 106 0.71 5.52 -18.61
CA LYS A 106 0.27 6.59 -19.51
C LYS A 106 1.42 7.10 -20.39
N SER A 107 2.57 7.38 -19.79
CA SER A 107 3.73 7.93 -20.50
C SER A 107 4.31 6.94 -21.51
N ASN A 108 4.12 5.65 -21.30
CA ASN A 108 4.56 4.60 -22.21
C ASN A 108 3.47 4.12 -23.19
N GLY A 109 2.31 4.80 -23.21
CA GLY A 109 1.21 4.46 -24.12
C GLY A 109 0.56 3.09 -23.85
N VAL A 110 0.69 2.56 -22.63
CA VAL A 110 0.04 1.29 -22.22
C VAL A 110 -1.42 1.60 -21.87
N PRO A 111 -2.41 1.01 -22.56
CA PRO A 111 -3.81 1.19 -22.25
C PRO A 111 -4.15 0.74 -20.83
N MET A 112 -4.91 1.56 -20.10
CA MET A 112 -5.37 1.27 -18.76
C MET A 112 -6.89 1.26 -18.70
N VAL A 113 -7.44 0.31 -17.95
CA VAL A 113 -8.85 0.26 -17.55
C VAL A 113 -8.96 0.38 -16.05
N LEU A 114 -9.90 1.16 -15.57
CA LEU A 114 -10.34 1.14 -14.17
C LEU A 114 -11.60 0.29 -14.07
N ALA A 115 -11.59 -0.74 -13.23
CA ALA A 115 -12.68 -1.71 -13.10
C ALA A 115 -12.98 -2.00 -11.62
N SER A 116 -14.04 -1.45 -11.07
CA SER A 116 -14.40 -1.55 -9.65
C SER A 116 -15.84 -2.04 -9.45
N ASN A 117 -16.09 -2.76 -8.36
CA ASN A 117 -17.45 -3.11 -7.91
C ASN A 117 -18.25 -1.90 -7.38
N SER A 118 -17.60 -0.75 -7.17
CA SER A 118 -18.28 0.51 -6.87
C SER A 118 -19.14 0.96 -8.04
N PRO A 119 -20.28 1.65 -7.79
CA PRO A 119 -21.06 2.29 -8.85
C PRO A 119 -20.25 3.34 -9.59
N ARG A 120 -20.51 3.52 -10.87
CA ARG A 120 -19.79 4.44 -11.75
C ARG A 120 -19.73 5.87 -11.20
N GLU A 121 -20.83 6.38 -10.66
CA GLU A 121 -20.89 7.71 -10.06
C GLU A 121 -19.90 7.85 -8.88
N SER A 122 -19.82 6.84 -8.03
CA SER A 122 -18.88 6.82 -6.90
C SER A 122 -17.43 6.78 -7.37
N ILE A 123 -17.13 6.03 -8.43
CA ILE A 123 -15.79 5.98 -9.05
C ILE A 123 -15.41 7.37 -9.55
N ASP A 124 -16.28 8.00 -10.37
CA ASP A 124 -16.04 9.32 -10.95
C ASP A 124 -15.83 10.38 -9.86
N ALA A 125 -16.59 10.31 -8.75
CA ALA A 125 -16.44 11.21 -7.61
C ALA A 125 -15.07 11.02 -6.93
N LYS A 126 -14.68 9.78 -6.60
CA LYS A 126 -13.39 9.49 -5.95
C LYS A 126 -12.19 9.95 -6.77
N ILE A 127 -12.15 9.59 -8.05
CA ILE A 127 -11.00 9.93 -8.92
C ILE A 127 -10.93 11.40 -9.29
N SER A 128 -12.02 12.17 -9.13
CA SER A 128 -12.04 13.61 -9.43
C SER A 128 -11.09 14.42 -8.54
N PHE A 129 -10.73 13.90 -7.36
CA PHE A 129 -9.78 14.53 -6.43
C PHE A 129 -8.31 14.18 -6.74
N HIS A 130 -8.06 13.38 -7.80
CA HIS A 130 -6.71 12.97 -8.20
C HIS A 130 -6.38 13.50 -9.59
N ASP A 131 -5.46 14.46 -9.65
CA ASP A 131 -5.10 15.15 -10.88
C ASP A 131 -4.66 14.20 -12.01
N GLY A 132 -5.31 14.34 -13.17
CA GLY A 132 -4.97 13.60 -14.37
C GLY A 132 -5.39 12.12 -14.40
N TRP A 133 -6.00 11.61 -13.32
CA TRP A 133 -6.42 10.20 -13.26
C TRP A 133 -7.50 9.89 -14.30
N LYS A 134 -8.56 10.72 -14.37
CA LYS A 134 -9.67 10.52 -15.29
C LYS A 134 -9.20 10.40 -16.75
N ASP A 135 -8.25 11.24 -17.15
CA ASP A 135 -7.70 11.27 -18.51
C ASP A 135 -6.60 10.21 -18.75
N SER A 136 -6.28 9.43 -17.75
CA SER A 136 -5.26 8.37 -17.85
C SER A 136 -5.87 7.03 -18.21
N PHE A 137 -7.14 6.81 -17.87
CA PHE A 137 -7.83 5.56 -18.18
C PHE A 137 -8.49 5.62 -19.55
N SER A 138 -8.23 4.63 -20.40
CA SER A 138 -8.89 4.46 -21.68
C SER A 138 -10.37 4.10 -21.51
N VAL A 139 -10.68 3.37 -20.44
CA VAL A 139 -12.02 2.91 -20.07
C VAL A 139 -12.15 2.91 -18.54
N ILE A 140 -13.32 3.28 -18.05
CA ILE A 140 -13.71 3.17 -16.64
C ILE A 140 -15.02 2.38 -16.59
N ILE A 141 -15.10 1.37 -15.72
CA ILE A 141 -16.27 0.48 -15.59
C ILE A 141 -16.64 0.37 -14.11
N GLY A 142 -17.90 0.67 -13.80
CA GLY A 142 -18.50 0.44 -12.48
C GLY A 142 -19.21 -0.90 -12.40
N GLY A 143 -19.40 -1.41 -11.18
CA GLY A 143 -20.13 -2.64 -10.93
C GLY A 143 -21.59 -2.60 -11.38
N ASP A 144 -22.17 -1.40 -11.51
CA ASP A 144 -23.51 -1.15 -12.02
C ASP A 144 -23.62 -1.19 -13.58
N GLU A 145 -22.48 -1.29 -14.27
CA GLU A 145 -22.43 -1.39 -15.75
C GLU A 145 -22.32 -2.83 -16.24
N VAL A 146 -22.26 -3.81 -15.36
CA VAL A 146 -22.15 -5.24 -15.68
C VAL A 146 -23.29 -6.05 -15.07
N ARG A 147 -23.54 -7.24 -15.61
CA ARG A 147 -24.64 -8.08 -15.14
C ARG A 147 -24.38 -8.64 -13.75
N THR A 148 -23.15 -9.08 -13.50
CA THR A 148 -22.74 -9.70 -12.25
C THR A 148 -21.39 -9.12 -11.83
N ALA A 149 -21.33 -8.65 -10.58
CA ALA A 149 -20.14 -8.07 -10.00
C ALA A 149 -19.08 -9.15 -9.66
N LYS A 150 -17.84 -8.74 -9.36
CA LYS A 150 -16.79 -9.63 -8.83
C LYS A 150 -17.37 -10.41 -7.62
N PRO A 151 -17.18 -11.74 -7.52
CA PRO A 151 -16.18 -12.56 -8.18
C PRO A 151 -16.52 -13.09 -9.59
N SER A 152 -17.64 -12.67 -10.22
CA SER A 152 -17.89 -12.97 -11.62
C SER A 152 -16.87 -12.27 -12.52
N PRO A 153 -16.42 -12.90 -13.62
CA PRO A 153 -15.46 -12.30 -14.56
C PRO A 153 -16.06 -11.20 -15.46
N ASP A 154 -17.36 -10.94 -15.37
CA ASP A 154 -18.10 -10.07 -16.29
C ASP A 154 -17.42 -8.70 -16.50
N ILE A 155 -16.97 -8.06 -15.42
CA ILE A 155 -16.33 -6.73 -15.50
C ILE A 155 -15.00 -6.79 -16.26
N PHE A 156 -14.24 -7.86 -16.11
CA PHE A 156 -12.95 -8.01 -16.79
C PHE A 156 -13.13 -8.37 -18.25
N PHE A 157 -14.11 -9.23 -18.59
CA PHE A 157 -14.48 -9.47 -19.99
C PHE A 157 -14.98 -8.18 -20.66
N GLU A 158 -15.79 -7.37 -19.97
CA GLU A 158 -16.25 -6.10 -20.50
C GLU A 158 -15.08 -5.11 -20.70
N ALA A 159 -14.10 -5.11 -19.79
CA ALA A 159 -12.88 -4.32 -19.93
C ALA A 159 -12.09 -4.70 -21.19
N ALA A 160 -11.82 -5.99 -21.38
CA ALA A 160 -11.13 -6.50 -22.57
C ALA A 160 -11.91 -6.20 -23.86
N ARG A 161 -13.24 -6.39 -23.85
CA ARG A 161 -14.12 -6.09 -24.97
C ARG A 161 -14.09 -4.62 -25.38
N ARG A 162 -14.16 -3.67 -24.40
CA ARG A 162 -14.13 -2.22 -24.69
C ARG A 162 -12.79 -1.77 -25.26
N LEU A 163 -11.69 -2.44 -24.92
CA LEU A 163 -10.37 -2.20 -25.49
C LEU A 163 -10.08 -3.01 -26.76
N CYS A 164 -10.98 -3.89 -27.21
CA CYS A 164 -10.74 -4.84 -28.29
C CYS A 164 -9.47 -5.68 -28.05
N MET A 165 -9.26 -6.13 -26.82
CA MET A 165 -8.11 -6.94 -26.40
C MET A 165 -8.54 -8.37 -26.06
N GLU A 166 -7.64 -9.34 -26.31
CA GLU A 166 -7.82 -10.70 -25.82
C GLU A 166 -7.58 -10.74 -24.29
N PRO A 167 -8.41 -11.44 -23.50
CA PRO A 167 -8.23 -11.56 -22.06
C PRO A 167 -6.82 -12.00 -21.65
N SER A 168 -6.22 -12.93 -22.36
CA SER A 168 -4.85 -13.43 -22.12
C SER A 168 -3.74 -12.37 -22.34
N SER A 169 -4.08 -11.22 -22.90
CA SER A 169 -3.17 -10.07 -23.07
C SER A 169 -3.39 -8.98 -22.02
N CYS A 170 -4.23 -9.24 -21.02
CA CYS A 170 -4.56 -8.29 -19.96
C CYS A 170 -3.91 -8.70 -18.64
N LEU A 171 -3.40 -7.70 -17.90
CA LEU A 171 -2.92 -7.85 -16.53
C LEU A 171 -3.91 -7.17 -15.59
N VAL A 172 -4.46 -7.92 -14.66
CA VAL A 172 -5.31 -7.39 -13.58
C VAL A 172 -4.45 -7.11 -12.36
N ILE A 173 -4.64 -5.95 -11.72
CA ILE A 173 -4.04 -5.62 -10.43
C ILE A 173 -5.18 -5.38 -9.44
N GLU A 174 -5.17 -6.13 -8.34
CA GLU A 174 -6.30 -6.29 -7.43
C GLU A 174 -5.85 -6.51 -5.99
N ASP A 175 -6.66 -6.06 -5.01
CA ASP A 175 -6.37 -6.21 -3.58
C ASP A 175 -7.25 -7.24 -2.88
N SER A 176 -8.36 -7.63 -3.50
CA SER A 176 -9.43 -8.43 -2.90
C SER A 176 -9.52 -9.86 -3.45
N LEU A 177 -9.96 -10.80 -2.61
CA LEU A 177 -10.20 -12.21 -3.05
C LEU A 177 -11.26 -12.31 -4.14
N PRO A 178 -12.41 -11.59 -4.06
CA PRO A 178 -13.38 -11.60 -5.16
C PRO A 178 -12.78 -11.11 -6.48
N GLY A 179 -11.97 -10.06 -6.45
CA GLY A 179 -11.36 -9.51 -7.65
C GLY A 179 -10.31 -10.44 -8.26
N VAL A 180 -9.43 -11.04 -7.45
CA VAL A 180 -8.47 -12.04 -7.93
C VAL A 180 -9.20 -13.24 -8.54
N THR A 181 -10.26 -13.72 -7.88
CA THR A 181 -11.08 -14.82 -8.41
C THR A 181 -11.70 -14.46 -9.77
N ALA A 182 -12.25 -13.26 -9.90
CA ALA A 182 -12.83 -12.77 -11.15
C ALA A 182 -11.78 -12.64 -12.26
N GLY A 183 -10.58 -12.11 -11.96
CA GLY A 183 -9.49 -11.99 -12.93
C GLY A 183 -9.02 -13.34 -13.45
N LYS A 184 -8.86 -14.32 -12.56
CA LYS A 184 -8.48 -15.69 -12.95
C LYS A 184 -9.59 -16.39 -13.72
N ALA A 185 -10.88 -16.19 -13.36
CA ALA A 185 -12.01 -16.71 -14.11
C ALA A 185 -12.15 -16.08 -15.52
N ALA A 186 -11.61 -14.87 -15.71
CA ALA A 186 -11.51 -14.21 -17.01
C ALA A 186 -10.28 -14.67 -17.84
N GLU A 187 -9.52 -15.66 -17.37
CA GLU A 187 -8.27 -16.16 -17.99
C GLU A 187 -7.19 -15.08 -18.17
N MET A 188 -7.19 -14.07 -17.29
CA MET A 188 -6.19 -13.00 -17.25
C MET A 188 -5.04 -13.34 -16.31
N GLU A 189 -3.89 -12.67 -16.50
CA GLU A 189 -2.82 -12.63 -15.50
C GLU A 189 -3.24 -11.70 -14.35
N VAL A 190 -2.91 -12.08 -13.12
CA VAL A 190 -3.36 -11.34 -11.93
C VAL A 190 -2.21 -11.11 -10.97
N VAL A 191 -1.96 -9.85 -10.65
CA VAL A 191 -1.11 -9.44 -9.52
C VAL A 191 -2.02 -9.03 -8.36
N ALA A 192 -1.89 -9.72 -7.24
CA ALA A 192 -2.57 -9.35 -6.01
C ALA A 192 -1.71 -8.39 -5.16
N VAL A 193 -2.36 -7.34 -4.65
CA VAL A 193 -1.78 -6.35 -3.72
C VAL A 193 -2.68 -6.29 -2.49
N PRO A 194 -2.68 -7.29 -1.59
CA PRO A 194 -3.65 -7.40 -0.51
C PRO A 194 -3.71 -6.14 0.35
N SER A 195 -4.86 -5.48 0.43
CA SER A 195 -5.07 -4.29 1.25
C SER A 195 -5.03 -4.63 2.75
N LEU A 196 -5.45 -5.82 3.12
CA LEU A 196 -5.48 -6.28 4.51
C LEU A 196 -4.16 -6.95 4.92
N PRO A 197 -3.56 -6.54 6.04
CA PRO A 197 -2.26 -7.05 6.47
C PRO A 197 -2.30 -8.54 6.81
N LYS A 198 -1.17 -9.22 6.56
CA LYS A 198 -0.93 -10.66 6.89
C LYS A 198 -1.82 -11.66 6.13
N GLN A 199 -2.47 -11.26 5.05
CA GLN A 199 -3.39 -12.12 4.31
C GLN A 199 -2.86 -12.61 2.97
N SER A 200 -1.62 -12.31 2.62
CA SER A 200 -1.00 -12.72 1.35
C SER A 200 -1.14 -14.23 1.07
N HIS A 201 -1.17 -15.04 2.15
CA HIS A 201 -1.34 -16.49 2.04
C HIS A 201 -2.72 -16.94 1.50
N LEU A 202 -3.72 -16.06 1.49
CA LEU A 202 -5.05 -16.33 0.95
C LEU A 202 -5.12 -16.12 -0.57
N PHE A 203 -4.17 -15.39 -1.15
CA PHE A 203 -4.16 -15.00 -2.56
C PHE A 203 -3.42 -16.00 -3.48
N THR A 204 -3.46 -17.28 -3.14
CA THR A 204 -2.74 -18.36 -3.85
C THR A 204 -3.18 -18.55 -5.31
N ALA A 205 -4.33 -18.04 -5.71
CA ALA A 205 -4.81 -18.07 -7.08
C ALA A 205 -4.16 -16.99 -7.98
N ALA A 206 -3.60 -15.92 -7.40
CA ALA A 206 -2.90 -14.88 -8.15
C ALA A 206 -1.58 -15.41 -8.73
N ASP A 207 -1.16 -14.87 -9.88
CA ASP A 207 0.12 -15.23 -10.52
C ASP A 207 1.31 -14.59 -9.80
N GLU A 208 1.10 -13.47 -9.14
CA GLU A 208 2.06 -12.82 -8.25
C GLU A 208 1.31 -12.14 -7.09
N VAL A 209 1.92 -12.16 -5.90
CA VAL A 209 1.44 -11.42 -4.72
C VAL A 209 2.54 -10.48 -4.27
N ILE A 210 2.24 -9.19 -4.21
CA ILE A 210 3.17 -8.14 -3.78
C ILE A 210 2.60 -7.39 -2.58
N ASN A 211 3.44 -6.72 -1.78
CA ASN A 211 2.98 -5.98 -0.60
C ASN A 211 2.49 -4.57 -0.92
N SER A 212 2.95 -4.00 -2.04
CA SER A 212 2.63 -2.63 -2.45
C SER A 212 2.86 -2.47 -3.95
N LEU A 213 2.18 -1.52 -4.58
CA LEU A 213 2.47 -1.12 -5.97
C LEU A 213 3.90 -0.57 -6.15
N LEU A 214 4.60 -0.19 -5.08
CA LEU A 214 6.02 0.18 -5.13
C LEU A 214 6.89 -1.01 -5.53
N ASP A 215 6.49 -2.24 -5.19
CA ASP A 215 7.23 -3.48 -5.43
C ASP A 215 6.93 -4.08 -6.81
N LEU A 216 5.99 -3.49 -7.57
CA LEU A 216 5.58 -3.99 -8.87
C LEU A 216 6.72 -3.92 -9.89
N GLN A 217 7.01 -5.04 -10.55
CA GLN A 217 8.02 -5.17 -11.60
C GLN A 217 7.34 -5.42 -12.95
N LEU A 218 7.06 -4.36 -13.68
CA LEU A 218 6.32 -4.39 -14.94
C LEU A 218 7.01 -5.23 -16.03
N GLU A 219 8.34 -5.29 -16.02
CA GLU A 219 9.16 -6.09 -16.95
C GLU A 219 8.89 -7.60 -16.83
N LYS A 220 8.43 -8.10 -15.70
CA LYS A 220 8.00 -9.49 -15.55
C LYS A 220 6.84 -9.84 -16.48
N TRP A 221 6.04 -8.86 -16.83
CA TRP A 221 4.83 -8.96 -17.64
C TRP A 221 5.06 -8.51 -19.10
N GLY A 222 6.30 -8.20 -19.45
CA GLY A 222 6.64 -7.69 -20.79
C GLY A 222 6.22 -6.25 -21.03
N LEU A 223 5.87 -5.52 -19.97
CA LEU A 223 5.58 -4.09 -20.00
C LEU A 223 6.87 -3.27 -19.82
N PRO A 224 6.87 -1.98 -20.24
CA PRO A 224 8.02 -1.11 -20.03
C PRO A 224 8.42 -1.03 -18.55
N PRO A 225 9.73 -1.26 -18.22
CA PRO A 225 10.19 -1.21 -16.84
C PRO A 225 10.12 0.22 -16.28
N PHE A 226 9.96 0.34 -14.97
CA PHE A 226 10.14 1.64 -14.31
C PHE A 226 11.58 2.13 -14.46
N THR A 227 11.74 3.43 -14.66
CA THR A 227 13.04 4.09 -14.87
C THR A 227 13.40 5.09 -13.77
N ASP A 228 12.65 5.13 -12.70
CA ASP A 228 12.76 6.08 -11.60
C ASP A 228 13.57 5.56 -10.40
N TRP A 229 14.08 4.34 -10.48
CA TRP A 229 15.03 3.82 -9.51
C TRP A 229 16.39 4.48 -9.69
N VAL A 230 16.95 5.01 -8.59
CA VAL A 230 18.24 5.70 -8.57
C VAL A 230 19.16 5.01 -7.58
N GLU A 231 20.28 4.47 -8.04
CA GLU A 231 21.28 3.78 -7.18
C GLU A 231 20.68 2.66 -6.30
N GLY A 232 19.64 1.97 -6.80
CA GLY A 232 18.95 0.91 -6.06
C GLY A 232 17.92 1.42 -5.03
N THR A 233 17.53 2.68 -5.14
CA THR A 233 16.50 3.30 -4.29
C THR A 233 15.39 3.91 -5.12
N LEU A 234 14.18 3.93 -4.55
CA LEU A 234 13.03 4.63 -5.12
C LEU A 234 12.78 5.92 -4.35
N PRO A 235 12.84 7.10 -4.99
CA PRO A 235 12.45 8.34 -4.37
C PRO A 235 10.98 8.31 -3.95
N VAL A 236 10.69 8.79 -2.75
CA VAL A 236 9.32 8.99 -2.26
C VAL A 236 9.13 10.45 -1.87
N ASP A 237 7.88 10.92 -1.93
CA ASP A 237 7.56 12.24 -1.38
C ASP A 237 7.95 12.28 0.09
N PRO A 238 8.65 13.34 0.55
CA PRO A 238 9.11 13.42 1.93
C PRO A 238 7.96 13.32 2.92
N TRP A 239 8.11 12.44 3.91
CA TRP A 239 7.17 12.33 5.01
C TRP A 239 7.90 12.33 6.36
N TYR A 240 7.18 12.64 7.42
CA TYR A 240 7.71 13.09 8.69
C TYR A 240 7.17 12.27 9.84
N ILE A 241 8.05 11.88 10.75
CA ILE A 241 7.70 11.21 11.99
C ILE A 241 8.69 11.60 13.08
N GLY A 242 8.23 11.71 14.33
CA GLY A 242 9.09 12.06 15.44
C GLY A 242 8.50 11.70 16.80
N GLY A 243 9.28 11.91 17.81
CA GLY A 243 8.92 11.67 19.21
C GLY A 243 10.08 11.21 20.06
N PRO A 244 9.85 10.94 21.33
CA PRO A 244 10.88 10.45 22.23
C PRO A 244 11.33 9.06 21.85
N VAL A 245 12.65 8.84 21.87
CA VAL A 245 13.23 7.50 21.66
C VAL A 245 12.81 6.57 22.79
N ILE A 246 12.15 5.48 22.46
CA ILE A 246 11.70 4.47 23.41
C ILE A 246 12.60 3.23 23.40
N LYS A 247 12.57 2.44 24.48
CA LYS A 247 13.20 1.13 24.49
C LYS A 247 12.44 0.22 23.52
N GLY A 248 13.15 -0.37 22.58
CA GLY A 248 12.62 -1.44 21.74
C GLY A 248 12.39 -2.72 22.55
N PHE A 249 11.91 -3.74 21.88
CA PHE A 249 11.59 -5.04 22.50
C PHE A 249 12.82 -5.82 22.99
N GLY A 250 14.02 -5.23 22.90
CA GLY A 250 15.25 -5.74 23.55
C GLY A 250 15.87 -7.00 22.94
N ARG A 251 15.41 -7.45 21.76
CA ARG A 251 15.73 -8.79 21.24
C ARG A 251 16.72 -8.85 20.08
N GLY A 252 17.21 -7.74 19.56
CA GLY A 252 17.98 -7.84 18.31
C GLY A 252 19.16 -6.88 18.22
N SER A 253 18.95 -5.61 18.43
CA SER A 253 19.91 -4.58 18.03
C SER A 253 21.29 -4.69 18.68
N LYS A 254 21.36 -4.96 19.98
CA LYS A 254 22.67 -5.10 20.68
C LYS A 254 23.37 -6.42 20.35
N VAL A 255 22.60 -7.53 20.18
CA VAL A 255 23.16 -8.84 19.81
C VAL A 255 23.63 -8.86 18.35
N LEU A 256 22.93 -8.12 17.49
CA LEU A 256 23.24 -8.02 16.06
C LEU A 256 24.28 -6.93 15.74
N GLY A 257 24.66 -6.09 16.71
CA GLY A 257 25.52 -4.93 16.47
C GLY A 257 24.85 -3.83 15.65
N ILE A 258 23.51 -3.80 15.59
CA ILE A 258 22.70 -2.86 14.80
C ILE A 258 21.76 -2.11 15.77
N PRO A 259 22.23 -1.06 16.45
CA PRO A 259 21.42 -0.32 17.41
C PRO A 259 20.32 0.49 16.69
N THR A 260 19.06 0.29 17.11
CA THR A 260 17.91 1.04 16.58
C THR A 260 17.32 1.97 17.63
N ALA A 261 16.92 3.17 17.20
CA ALA A 261 16.25 4.18 18.00
C ALA A 261 14.73 4.09 17.76
N ASN A 262 14.02 3.26 18.53
CA ASN A 262 12.62 2.98 18.29
C ASN A 262 11.73 4.17 18.67
N LEU A 263 10.65 4.38 17.89
CA LEU A 263 9.61 5.37 18.14
C LEU A 263 8.27 4.71 18.47
N SER A 264 7.43 5.41 19.23
CA SER A 264 6.05 5.00 19.43
C SER A 264 5.25 5.15 18.13
N THR A 265 4.37 4.18 17.85
CA THR A 265 3.50 4.19 16.67
C THR A 265 2.10 4.74 16.96
N LYS A 266 1.76 5.02 18.25
CA LYS A 266 0.41 5.34 18.70
C LYS A 266 -0.21 6.54 17.97
N ASP A 267 0.59 7.57 17.69
CA ASP A 267 0.12 8.80 17.06
C ASP A 267 0.29 8.79 15.54
N TYR A 268 0.78 7.68 14.99
CA TYR A 268 1.14 7.55 13.57
C TYR A 268 0.42 6.40 12.86
N SER A 269 -0.63 5.84 13.45
CA SER A 269 -1.38 4.71 12.84
C SER A 269 -1.86 5.02 11.44
N ASP A 270 -2.44 6.20 11.24
CA ASP A 270 -2.98 6.63 9.94
C ASP A 270 -1.85 6.86 8.93
N LEU A 271 -0.78 7.56 9.33
CA LEU A 271 0.39 7.77 8.48
C LEU A 271 1.04 6.43 8.09
N LEU A 272 1.19 5.50 9.02
CA LEU A 272 1.78 4.19 8.76
C LEU A 272 0.88 3.29 7.92
N SER A 273 -0.42 3.51 7.91
CA SER A 273 -1.33 2.81 6.98
C SER A 273 -1.10 3.21 5.52
N GLU A 274 -0.62 4.44 5.30
CA GLU A 274 -0.31 4.99 3.98
C GLU A 274 1.06 4.53 3.44
N HIS A 275 1.92 3.95 4.27
CA HIS A 275 3.25 3.49 3.88
C HIS A 275 3.37 1.97 4.02
N PRO A 276 3.78 1.23 2.96
CA PRO A 276 3.94 -0.22 3.05
C PRO A 276 5.05 -0.60 4.03
N ALA A 277 4.97 -1.83 4.54
CA ALA A 277 6.06 -2.41 5.29
C ALA A 277 7.29 -2.59 4.40
N GLY A 278 8.48 -2.25 4.91
CA GLY A 278 9.70 -2.29 4.14
C GLY A 278 10.83 -1.47 4.74
N VAL A 279 11.88 -1.30 3.96
CA VAL A 279 13.09 -0.57 4.35
C VAL A 279 13.13 0.78 3.64
N TYR A 280 13.24 1.81 4.44
CA TYR A 280 13.28 3.21 4.04
C TYR A 280 14.60 3.86 4.46
N PHE A 281 14.87 5.05 3.93
CA PHE A 281 16.02 5.85 4.36
C PHE A 281 15.71 7.35 4.35
N GLY A 282 16.53 8.09 5.05
CA GLY A 282 16.35 9.53 5.17
C GLY A 282 17.31 10.18 6.17
N TRP A 283 16.85 11.27 6.74
CA TRP A 283 17.60 12.07 7.68
C TRP A 283 16.96 12.04 9.06
N ALA A 284 17.79 11.94 10.09
CA ALA A 284 17.38 11.91 11.48
C ALA A 284 17.97 13.08 12.23
N GLY A 285 17.13 13.94 12.80
CA GLY A 285 17.53 14.98 13.75
C GLY A 285 17.37 14.47 15.17
N LEU A 286 18.46 14.42 15.93
CA LEU A 286 18.44 14.11 17.35
C LEU A 286 18.73 15.41 18.10
N SER A 287 17.79 15.84 18.96
CA SER A 287 17.89 17.10 19.67
C SER A 287 19.23 17.21 20.41
N ALA A 288 19.91 18.34 20.32
CA ALA A 288 21.24 18.62 20.87
C ALA A 288 22.43 17.83 20.29
N ARG A 289 22.23 16.75 19.50
CA ARG A 289 23.33 15.92 18.98
C ARG A 289 23.62 16.14 17.50
N GLY A 290 22.64 16.59 16.72
CA GLY A 290 22.82 16.91 15.30
C GLY A 290 21.94 16.13 14.34
N ILE A 291 22.30 16.16 13.05
CA ILE A 291 21.55 15.51 11.96
C ILE A 291 22.40 14.40 11.35
N PHE A 292 21.81 13.21 11.27
CA PHE A 292 22.48 11.98 10.86
C PHE A 292 21.76 11.34 9.67
N LYS A 293 22.49 10.60 8.83
CA LYS A 293 21.91 9.67 7.87
C LYS A 293 21.20 8.54 8.63
N MET A 294 20.13 8.00 8.07
CA MET A 294 19.34 6.98 8.72
C MET A 294 18.82 5.98 7.68
N VAL A 295 18.80 4.70 8.07
CA VAL A 295 18.01 3.64 7.42
C VAL A 295 16.99 3.13 8.43
N MET A 296 15.78 2.80 7.98
CA MET A 296 14.67 2.51 8.87
C MET A 296 13.87 1.33 8.35
N SER A 297 13.53 0.40 9.24
CA SER A 297 12.54 -0.64 8.96
C SER A 297 11.17 -0.22 9.49
N ILE A 298 10.15 -0.41 8.66
CA ILE A 298 8.73 -0.38 9.05
C ILE A 298 8.19 -1.77 8.81
N GLY A 299 7.65 -2.41 9.85
CA GLY A 299 7.18 -3.77 9.69
C GLY A 299 6.24 -4.23 10.77
N TRP A 300 5.70 -5.42 10.57
CA TRP A 300 4.88 -6.11 11.55
C TRP A 300 5.75 -6.97 12.44
N ASN A 301 5.67 -6.79 13.76
CA ASN A 301 6.43 -7.64 14.68
C ASN A 301 5.83 -9.06 14.69
N PRO A 302 6.52 -10.08 14.16
CA PRO A 302 5.97 -11.43 14.04
C PRO A 302 5.85 -12.16 15.39
N TYR A 303 6.52 -11.67 16.44
CA TYR A 303 6.58 -12.32 17.76
C TYR A 303 5.54 -11.83 18.76
N PHE A 304 4.84 -10.77 18.43
CA PHE A 304 3.70 -10.29 19.19
C PHE A 304 2.50 -10.34 18.26
N SER A 305 1.36 -10.77 18.76
CA SER A 305 0.07 -10.67 18.03
C SER A 305 -0.32 -9.20 17.82
N ASN A 306 0.66 -8.35 17.52
CA ASN A 306 0.54 -6.92 17.43
C ASN A 306 -0.27 -6.53 16.20
N LYS A 307 -1.29 -5.75 16.46
CA LYS A 307 -2.13 -5.10 15.45
C LYS A 307 -1.46 -3.84 14.86
N GLU A 308 -0.25 -3.50 15.30
CA GLU A 308 0.45 -2.25 14.95
C GLU A 308 1.81 -2.55 14.29
N LYS A 309 2.20 -1.71 13.32
CA LYS A 309 3.54 -1.71 12.74
C LYS A 309 4.55 -1.19 13.76
N THR A 310 5.82 -1.59 13.62
CA THR A 310 6.96 -1.02 14.38
C THR A 310 7.74 -0.07 13.48
N ILE A 311 8.42 0.89 14.09
CA ILE A 311 9.31 1.86 13.44
C ILE A 311 10.67 1.72 14.12
N GLU A 312 11.66 1.26 13.35
CA GLU A 312 12.98 0.92 13.85
C GLU A 312 14.08 1.64 13.05
N PRO A 313 14.30 2.94 13.29
CA PRO A 313 15.37 3.68 12.64
C PRO A 313 16.75 3.32 13.21
N TRP A 314 17.71 3.08 12.32
CA TRP A 314 19.12 2.95 12.61
C TRP A 314 19.84 4.22 12.15
N LEU A 315 20.30 5.05 13.09
CA LEU A 315 21.10 6.23 12.80
C LEU A 315 22.51 5.75 12.42
N LEU A 316 22.98 6.17 11.26
CA LEU A 316 24.28 5.75 10.71
C LEU A 316 25.42 6.55 11.34
N HIS A 317 25.51 6.44 12.66
CA HIS A 317 26.51 7.10 13.50
C HIS A 317 26.77 6.25 14.75
N GLU A 318 27.99 6.28 15.25
CA GLU A 318 28.34 5.63 16.51
C GLU A 318 28.15 6.60 17.68
N PHE A 319 27.29 6.19 18.63
CA PHE A 319 27.03 6.96 19.84
C PHE A 319 27.74 6.30 21.02
N SER A 320 28.37 7.11 21.88
CA SER A 320 29.07 6.64 23.07
C SER A 320 28.15 6.18 24.20
N GLU A 321 26.87 6.57 24.15
CA GLU A 321 25.86 6.28 25.17
C GLU A 321 24.47 6.12 24.57
N ASP A 322 23.59 5.42 25.26
CA ASP A 322 22.17 5.32 24.90
C ASP A 322 21.50 6.70 25.08
N PHE A 323 20.48 7.00 24.24
CA PHE A 323 19.77 8.29 24.23
C PHE A 323 18.24 8.12 24.35
N TYR A 324 17.79 7.19 25.17
CA TYR A 324 16.37 7.02 25.46
C TYR A 324 15.76 8.28 26.08
N GLY A 325 14.55 8.62 25.61
CA GLY A 325 13.82 9.81 26.03
C GLY A 325 14.22 11.10 25.27
N GLU A 326 15.29 11.07 24.47
CA GLU A 326 15.61 12.21 23.63
C GLU A 326 14.65 12.30 22.44
N GLU A 327 14.35 13.52 22.01
CA GLU A 327 13.49 13.80 20.87
C GLU A 327 14.20 13.46 19.56
N LEU A 328 13.63 12.54 18.80
CA LEU A 328 14.10 12.12 17.48
C LEU A 328 13.09 12.56 16.42
N ARG A 329 13.56 13.16 15.34
CA ARG A 329 12.78 13.59 14.18
C ARG A 329 13.34 12.99 12.92
N LEU A 330 12.47 12.42 12.10
CA LEU A 330 12.84 11.73 10.88
C LEU A 330 12.18 12.39 9.68
N VAL A 331 12.97 12.62 8.64
CA VAL A 331 12.51 12.99 7.30
C VAL A 331 12.85 11.84 6.38
N ILE A 332 11.85 11.10 5.97
CA ILE A 332 11.97 9.93 5.12
C ILE A 332 11.86 10.38 3.66
N VAL A 333 12.82 10.01 2.82
CA VAL A 333 12.94 10.52 1.45
C VAL A 333 13.05 9.44 0.39
N GLY A 334 13.21 8.18 0.80
CA GLY A 334 13.34 7.09 -0.14
C GLY A 334 13.02 5.72 0.44
N TYR A 335 12.73 4.80 -0.47
CA TYR A 335 12.39 3.42 -0.23
C TYR A 335 13.44 2.52 -0.87
N ILE A 336 13.84 1.43 -0.20
CA ILE A 336 14.86 0.49 -0.69
C ILE A 336 14.21 -0.80 -1.16
N ARG A 337 13.38 -1.44 -0.31
CA ARG A 337 12.80 -2.75 -0.62
C ARG A 337 11.64 -3.11 0.34
N PRO A 338 10.79 -4.09 -0.01
CA PRO A 338 9.82 -4.66 0.92
C PRO A 338 10.48 -5.43 2.07
N GLU A 339 9.67 -5.80 3.06
CA GLU A 339 10.06 -6.82 4.03
C GLU A 339 10.30 -8.17 3.34
N GLU A 340 11.29 -8.89 3.80
CA GLU A 340 11.66 -10.20 3.29
C GLU A 340 11.86 -11.19 4.44
N ASN A 341 11.58 -12.46 4.18
CA ASN A 341 11.93 -13.55 5.08
C ASN A 341 13.33 -14.06 4.76
N PHE A 342 14.16 -14.25 5.79
CA PHE A 342 15.53 -14.70 5.62
C PHE A 342 15.71 -16.12 6.16
N PRO A 343 16.44 -17.00 5.44
CA PRO A 343 16.65 -18.39 5.85
C PRO A 343 17.57 -18.53 7.07
N SER A 344 18.38 -17.50 7.37
CA SER A 344 19.29 -17.47 8.51
C SER A 344 19.50 -16.07 9.06
N LEU A 345 19.99 -15.98 10.28
CA LEU A 345 20.35 -14.72 10.94
C LEU A 345 21.48 -14.01 10.20
N GLU A 346 22.45 -14.76 9.69
CA GLU A 346 23.60 -14.24 8.96
C GLU A 346 23.13 -13.57 7.67
N SER A 347 22.17 -14.17 6.95
CA SER A 347 21.60 -13.59 5.71
C SER A 347 20.80 -12.31 6.00
N LEU A 348 20.07 -12.25 7.10
CA LEU A 348 19.41 -11.05 7.58
C LEU A 348 20.41 -9.91 7.86
N ILE A 349 21.46 -10.21 8.64
CA ILE A 349 22.51 -9.22 8.99
C ILE A 349 23.20 -8.71 7.72
N ALA A 350 23.56 -9.60 6.81
CA ALA A 350 24.20 -9.22 5.55
C ALA A 350 23.33 -8.28 4.73
N LYS A 351 22.01 -8.54 4.69
CA LYS A 351 21.05 -7.70 3.97
C LYS A 351 20.86 -6.32 4.63
N ILE A 352 20.79 -6.26 5.96
CA ILE A 352 20.70 -4.99 6.69
C ILE A 352 21.95 -4.12 6.42
N HIS A 353 23.14 -4.72 6.37
CA HIS A 353 24.36 -4.00 6.02
C HIS A 353 24.41 -3.57 4.55
N GLU A 354 23.78 -4.32 3.65
CA GLU A 354 23.60 -3.89 2.26
C GLU A 354 22.68 -2.68 2.17
N ASP A 355 21.51 -2.74 2.83
CA ASP A 355 20.55 -1.62 2.92
C ASP A 355 21.21 -0.35 3.47
N ARG A 356 22.04 -0.49 4.53
CA ARG A 356 22.86 0.61 5.05
C ARG A 356 23.73 1.23 3.97
N ARG A 357 24.49 0.42 3.24
CA ARG A 357 25.41 0.92 2.18
C ARG A 357 24.66 1.62 1.06
N VAL A 358 23.49 1.09 0.69
CA VAL A 358 22.59 1.72 -0.30
C VAL A 358 22.12 3.08 0.21
N ALA A 359 21.60 3.16 1.44
CA ALA A 359 21.14 4.39 2.05
C ALA A 359 22.26 5.44 2.17
N GLU A 360 23.45 5.03 2.64
CA GLU A 360 24.61 5.93 2.79
C GLU A 360 24.99 6.61 1.48
N ARG A 361 25.02 5.84 0.37
CA ARG A 361 25.35 6.38 -0.97
C ARG A 361 24.22 7.26 -1.51
N ALA A 362 22.99 6.78 -1.41
CA ALA A 362 21.84 7.52 -1.91
C ALA A 362 21.72 8.90 -1.25
N LEU A 363 21.89 8.99 0.08
CA LEU A 363 21.81 10.23 0.82
C LEU A 363 22.89 11.28 0.49
N ASP A 364 23.93 10.92 -0.26
CA ASP A 364 24.92 11.85 -0.81
C ASP A 364 24.48 12.46 -2.16
N LEU A 365 23.48 11.88 -2.82
CA LEU A 365 22.95 12.42 -4.07
C LEU A 365 22.21 13.75 -3.81
N PRO A 366 22.32 14.74 -4.71
CA PRO A 366 21.70 16.06 -4.53
C PRO A 366 20.21 16.03 -4.20
N MET A 367 19.47 15.10 -4.83
CA MET A 367 18.02 14.96 -4.65
C MET A 367 17.63 14.57 -3.21
N TYR A 368 18.48 13.84 -2.49
CA TYR A 368 18.22 13.40 -1.11
C TYR A 368 18.97 14.24 -0.09
N SER A 369 20.19 14.72 -0.42
CA SER A 369 21.03 15.48 0.50
C SER A 369 20.47 16.85 0.83
N SER A 370 19.66 17.44 -0.06
CA SER A 370 18.95 18.70 0.18
C SER A 370 18.05 18.64 1.43
N HIS A 371 17.44 17.50 1.70
CA HIS A 371 16.54 17.30 2.85
C HIS A 371 17.25 17.27 4.20
N LYS A 372 18.58 17.19 4.25
CA LYS A 372 19.37 17.36 5.48
C LYS A 372 19.12 18.73 6.14
N ASN A 373 18.72 19.72 5.34
CA ASN A 373 18.47 21.08 5.81
C ASN A 373 17.00 21.35 6.15
N ASP A 374 16.15 20.32 6.12
CA ASP A 374 14.74 20.44 6.46
C ASP A 374 14.57 21.03 7.88
N ALA A 375 13.67 22.01 7.99
CA ALA A 375 13.42 22.70 9.26
C ALA A 375 12.89 21.75 10.35
N TYR A 376 12.14 20.72 9.95
CA TYR A 376 11.60 19.72 10.87
C TYR A 376 12.69 19.01 11.68
N LEU A 377 13.85 18.73 11.09
CA LEU A 377 14.97 18.08 11.78
C LEU A 377 15.61 18.93 12.89
N ARG A 378 15.35 20.25 12.90
CA ARG A 378 15.97 21.23 13.81
C ARG A 378 14.99 21.86 14.79
N SER A 379 13.69 21.58 14.65
CA SER A 379 12.68 22.10 15.56
C SER A 379 12.96 21.57 16.98
N SER A 380 12.93 22.45 17.98
CA SER A 380 13.13 22.12 19.40
C SER A 380 11.83 21.64 20.04
#